data_26fd1ca216558263ad03e0764bd6efa4
#
_entry.id   26fd1ca216558263ad03e0764bd6efa4
#
_cell.length_a   1.000
_cell.length_b   1.000
_cell.length_c   1.000
_cell.angle_alpha   90.00
_cell.angle_beta   90.00
_cell.angle_gamma   90.00
#
_symmetry.space_group_name_H-M   'P 1'
#
loop_
_entity.id
_entity.type
_entity.pdbx_description
1 polymer ?
#
loop_
_entity_poly.entity_id
_entity_poly.type
_entity_poly.pdbx_seq_one_letter_code
_entity_poly.pdbx_strand_id
1 'polypeptide(L)'
;MKIDRGGNAHVVMFLSSLFVFGGIVVDAISYDHTAIIRCLANPPKPQYKGGIVVNPEMNDGLRGWTVYGGVKIEHRVSPKGNNFIVAHSRTNPYGSVSQKVSLDKDKLYTFSAWIQVSGRKSTVQAIFKSNDGYKPAGSVEAQVGCWSMLKGGITVGSSGPAEFYFQTNDTSVDIWVDSVSLQPFTQEEWRSHQDQNTEKVRKSMVKLQVVNSKGKPIPHANISITLKNANFPFGASINQNIVNNVAYQNWFTSRFTVTTFENEMKWYSTETSQGKEDYSKADSMLDFATKHGILVRGHNIFWEDPKYQMGWVNNLSPNDLQVATDRRLNSVVSRYAGKVIAWDVNNENLHFNYFESKLGANITDIFFQKTGQLDKHATLFMNDYNTIEEQGDADSSPSRYLQKLKELYSYLGGAVKLGIGLESHFTVPNIPYVRSTLDILAASRLPIWITELDVKRGDNQILYFEQILREVHSHPGVQGIVMWGPWSPQGEQCYNLCLVDPNFKNLPAGDVVDKVLKEWGRHNKEVVATTDAEGFVNLSLLHGDFGVTLQHQKNSQSFKVDARYSGQTIKIIA
;
A
#
# COMPACT_ATOMS: atom_id res chain seq x y z
N MET A 1 -47.64 -48.91 10.54
CA MET A 1 -46.63 -49.04 9.52
C MET A 1 -45.69 -47.82 9.63
N LYS A 2 -44.52 -48.08 10.07
CA LYS A 2 -43.43 -47.13 10.37
C LYS A 2 -42.89 -46.46 9.13
N ILE A 3 -42.44 -45.22 9.19
CA ILE A 3 -41.14 -44.83 8.69
C ILE A 3 -40.67 -43.58 9.45
N ASP A 4 -39.55 -43.76 10.07
CA ASP A 4 -38.65 -42.83 10.76
C ASP A 4 -37.93 -41.91 9.77
N ARG A 5 -37.69 -40.66 10.09
CA ARG A 5 -36.70 -39.82 9.40
C ARG A 5 -35.90 -39.01 10.43
N GLY A 6 -34.75 -39.56 10.75
CA GLY A 6 -33.70 -38.83 11.46
C GLY A 6 -33.10 -37.70 10.62
N GLY A 7 -33.01 -36.53 11.18
CA GLY A 7 -32.29 -35.39 10.61
C GLY A 7 -30.81 -35.42 11.04
N ASN A 8 -29.92 -35.52 10.07
CA ASN A 8 -28.49 -35.43 10.29
C ASN A 8 -28.08 -33.96 10.37
N ALA A 9 -27.57 -33.54 11.52
CA ALA A 9 -26.83 -32.31 11.69
C ALA A 9 -25.44 -32.49 11.08
N HIS A 10 -25.12 -31.73 10.03
CA HIS A 10 -23.76 -31.66 9.48
C HIS A 10 -22.88 -30.74 10.35
N VAL A 11 -22.06 -31.38 11.17
CA VAL A 11 -20.89 -30.75 11.79
C VAL A 11 -19.85 -30.59 10.71
N VAL A 12 -19.59 -29.36 10.29
CA VAL A 12 -18.45 -29.04 9.41
C VAL A 12 -17.22 -28.88 10.30
N MET A 13 -16.51 -29.96 10.51
CA MET A 13 -15.13 -29.94 10.96
C MET A 13 -14.25 -29.46 9.82
N PHE A 14 -13.58 -28.30 9.97
CA PHE A 14 -12.43 -27.98 9.15
C PHE A 14 -11.25 -28.84 9.62
N LEU A 15 -11.16 -30.02 9.04
CA LEU A 15 -9.93 -30.80 9.03
C LEU A 15 -8.97 -30.11 8.06
N SER A 16 -7.83 -29.66 8.57
CA SER A 16 -6.65 -29.39 7.77
C SER A 16 -6.27 -30.70 7.09
N SER A 17 -6.69 -30.87 5.83
CA SER A 17 -6.26 -31.99 5.00
C SER A 17 -4.78 -31.82 4.66
N LEU A 18 -3.92 -32.52 5.41
CA LEU A 18 -2.61 -32.93 4.91
C LEU A 18 -2.86 -33.87 3.73
N PHE A 19 -2.75 -33.36 2.51
CA PHE A 19 -2.58 -34.21 1.35
C PHE A 19 -1.13 -34.71 1.33
N VAL A 20 -0.91 -35.91 1.87
CA VAL A 20 0.31 -36.67 1.63
C VAL A 20 0.17 -37.32 0.26
N PHE A 21 0.52 -36.59 -0.78
CA PHE A 21 1.02 -37.21 -2.02
C PHE A 21 2.53 -37.41 -1.83
N GLY A 22 3.01 -38.63 -2.06
CA GLY A 22 4.44 -38.95 -2.12
C GLY A 22 5.12 -38.23 -3.28
N GLY A 23 5.35 -36.94 -3.13
CA GLY A 23 6.10 -36.05 -3.97
C GLY A 23 7.02 -35.23 -3.04
N ILE A 24 8.22 -35.00 -3.48
CA ILE A 24 9.22 -34.14 -2.87
C ILE A 24 8.48 -32.87 -2.38
N VAL A 25 8.43 -32.64 -1.06
CA VAL A 25 8.02 -31.35 -0.48
C VAL A 25 9.13 -30.39 -0.88
N VAL A 26 8.94 -29.71 -2.01
CA VAL A 26 9.71 -28.49 -2.31
C VAL A 26 9.20 -27.48 -1.31
N ASP A 27 10.01 -27.13 -0.31
CA ASP A 27 9.69 -26.05 0.61
C ASP A 27 9.35 -24.81 -0.23
N ALA A 28 8.12 -24.33 -0.13
CA ALA A 28 7.68 -23.15 -0.85
C ALA A 28 8.59 -21.97 -0.45
N ILE A 29 9.20 -21.31 -1.44
CA ILE A 29 10.11 -20.20 -1.22
C ILE A 29 9.31 -19.05 -0.60
N SER A 30 9.65 -18.66 0.63
CA SER A 30 9.05 -17.51 1.29
C SER A 30 9.45 -16.21 0.60
N TYR A 31 8.52 -15.26 0.50
CA TYR A 31 8.84 -13.93 -0.03
C TYR A 31 9.78 -13.17 0.92
N ASP A 32 10.84 -12.57 0.36
CA ASP A 32 11.82 -11.76 1.09
C ASP A 32 11.44 -10.27 1.04
N HIS A 33 10.88 -9.75 2.13
CA HIS A 33 10.49 -8.35 2.29
C HIS A 33 11.68 -7.40 2.54
N THR A 34 12.91 -7.90 2.61
CA THR A 34 14.06 -7.05 2.90
C THR A 34 14.22 -5.96 1.86
N ALA A 35 14.21 -4.71 2.30
CA ALA A 35 14.56 -3.54 1.52
C ALA A 35 15.49 -2.63 2.34
N ILE A 36 16.62 -2.24 1.75
CA ILE A 36 17.63 -1.42 2.40
C ILE A 36 17.74 -0.09 1.66
N ILE A 37 17.23 0.96 2.29
CA ILE A 37 17.19 2.33 1.72
C ILE A 37 18.45 3.16 2.03
N ARG A 38 19.36 2.62 2.82
CA ARG A 38 20.67 3.25 3.09
C ARG A 38 21.74 2.65 2.21
N CYS A 39 22.70 3.46 1.81
CA CYS A 39 23.88 3.04 1.08
C CYS A 39 24.86 2.26 2.00
N LEU A 40 25.40 1.14 1.53
CA LEU A 40 26.27 0.26 2.30
C LEU A 40 27.69 0.20 1.72
N ALA A 41 28.69 0.05 2.57
CA ALA A 41 30.09 -0.11 2.15
C ALA A 41 30.35 -1.41 1.37
N ASN A 42 29.60 -2.49 1.69
CA ASN A 42 29.62 -3.75 0.97
C ASN A 42 28.17 -4.22 0.76
N PRO A 43 27.82 -4.79 -0.40
CA PRO A 43 26.49 -5.32 -0.64
C PRO A 43 26.29 -6.61 0.17
N PRO A 44 25.10 -6.89 0.69
CA PRO A 44 24.71 -8.21 1.16
C PRO A 44 24.65 -9.20 0.00
N LYS A 45 24.52 -10.49 0.35
CA LYS A 45 24.28 -11.56 -0.62
C LYS A 45 22.96 -11.32 -1.38
N PRO A 46 22.86 -11.84 -2.62
CA PRO A 46 21.64 -11.68 -3.43
C PRO A 46 20.45 -12.36 -2.75
N GLN A 47 19.29 -11.73 -2.82
CA GLN A 47 18.05 -12.36 -2.40
C GLN A 47 17.87 -13.70 -3.13
N TYR A 48 17.25 -14.67 -2.49
CA TYR A 48 16.98 -16.01 -3.06
C TYR A 48 18.21 -16.70 -3.66
N LYS A 49 19.41 -16.37 -3.17
CA LYS A 49 20.70 -16.88 -3.74
C LYS A 49 20.83 -16.56 -5.24
N GLY A 50 20.16 -15.49 -5.73
CA GLY A 50 20.15 -15.07 -7.13
C GLY A 50 18.97 -15.58 -7.94
N GLY A 51 18.17 -16.52 -7.45
CA GLY A 51 17.07 -17.11 -8.19
C GLY A 51 17.54 -17.78 -9.49
N ILE A 52 17.04 -17.30 -10.65
CA ILE A 52 17.43 -17.84 -11.98
C ILE A 52 18.64 -17.11 -12.60
N VAL A 53 19.25 -16.15 -11.92
CA VAL A 53 20.46 -15.45 -12.39
C VAL A 53 21.67 -16.36 -12.32
N VAL A 54 22.43 -16.43 -13.41
CA VAL A 54 23.71 -17.14 -13.47
C VAL A 54 24.82 -16.28 -12.89
N ASN A 55 25.63 -16.82 -11.98
CA ASN A 55 26.74 -16.11 -11.31
C ASN A 55 26.29 -14.78 -10.66
N PRO A 56 25.34 -14.82 -9.71
CA PRO A 56 24.69 -13.65 -9.16
C PRO A 56 25.59 -12.77 -8.26
N GLU A 57 26.66 -13.35 -7.70
CA GLU A 57 27.68 -12.69 -6.86
C GLU A 57 28.98 -12.41 -7.64
N MET A 58 28.99 -12.59 -8.95
CA MET A 58 30.15 -12.41 -9.85
C MET A 58 31.42 -13.17 -9.44
N ASN A 59 31.29 -14.22 -8.62
CA ASN A 59 32.42 -15.01 -8.12
C ASN A 59 33.18 -15.76 -9.23
N ASP A 60 32.51 -16.06 -10.35
CA ASP A 60 33.08 -16.71 -11.55
C ASP A 60 33.41 -15.68 -12.65
N GLY A 61 33.84 -14.48 -12.29
CA GLY A 61 34.17 -13.43 -13.24
C GLY A 61 32.95 -12.99 -14.09
N LEU A 62 33.13 -12.96 -15.40
CA LEU A 62 32.07 -12.57 -16.34
C LEU A 62 31.17 -13.73 -16.81
N ARG A 63 31.27 -14.93 -16.24
CA ARG A 63 30.46 -16.07 -16.66
C ARG A 63 28.96 -15.76 -16.57
N GLY A 64 28.25 -15.90 -17.71
CA GLY A 64 26.82 -15.60 -17.82
C GLY A 64 26.48 -14.13 -18.07
N TRP A 65 27.44 -13.22 -17.95
CA TRP A 65 27.25 -11.79 -18.15
C TRP A 65 27.79 -11.32 -19.50
N THR A 66 27.08 -10.44 -20.17
CA THR A 66 27.40 -9.92 -21.49
C THR A 66 27.27 -8.40 -21.56
N VAL A 67 27.78 -7.82 -22.65
CA VAL A 67 27.67 -6.38 -22.93
C VAL A 67 26.30 -6.08 -23.53
N TYR A 68 25.68 -5.00 -23.07
CA TYR A 68 24.50 -4.39 -23.70
C TYR A 68 24.84 -2.96 -24.13
N GLY A 69 24.68 -2.65 -25.43
CA GLY A 69 24.97 -1.34 -25.97
C GLY A 69 26.48 -1.02 -26.11
N GLY A 70 26.79 0.27 -26.32
CA GLY A 70 28.17 0.76 -26.50
C GLY A 70 28.89 0.95 -25.17
N VAL A 71 29.53 -0.09 -24.65
CA VAL A 71 30.15 -0.10 -23.32
C VAL A 71 31.24 -1.17 -23.27
N LYS A 72 32.18 -1.05 -22.33
CA LYS A 72 33.09 -2.14 -21.93
C LYS A 72 32.70 -2.65 -20.56
N ILE A 73 32.80 -3.94 -20.33
CA ILE A 73 32.58 -4.55 -19.02
C ILE A 73 33.85 -5.23 -18.53
N GLU A 74 34.09 -5.16 -17.23
CA GLU A 74 35.20 -5.86 -16.57
C GLU A 74 34.77 -6.37 -15.21
N HIS A 75 35.35 -7.50 -14.82
CA HIS A 75 35.25 -8.03 -13.47
C HIS A 75 36.28 -7.34 -12.58
N ARG A 76 35.85 -6.90 -11.41
CA ARG A 76 36.72 -6.31 -10.40
C ARG A 76 36.54 -6.96 -9.03
N VAL A 77 37.59 -6.89 -8.23
CA VAL A 77 37.56 -7.38 -6.83
C VAL A 77 37.93 -6.19 -5.93
N SER A 78 37.08 -5.92 -4.94
CA SER A 78 37.39 -4.88 -3.96
C SER A 78 38.55 -5.29 -3.04
N PRO A 79 39.21 -4.34 -2.33
CA PRO A 79 40.25 -4.66 -1.35
C PRO A 79 39.79 -5.62 -0.23
N LYS A 80 38.48 -5.74 -0.02
CA LYS A 80 37.87 -6.64 0.97
C LYS A 80 37.39 -7.97 0.38
N GLY A 81 37.73 -8.26 -0.89
CA GLY A 81 37.42 -9.53 -1.54
C GLY A 81 36.01 -9.59 -2.16
N ASN A 82 35.28 -8.47 -2.25
CA ASN A 82 33.97 -8.45 -2.90
C ASN A 82 34.13 -8.40 -4.42
N ASN A 83 33.49 -9.35 -5.13
CA ASN A 83 33.50 -9.44 -6.60
C ASN A 83 32.33 -8.65 -7.18
N PHE A 84 32.55 -7.92 -8.28
CA PHE A 84 31.52 -7.16 -8.96
C PHE A 84 31.89 -6.89 -10.41
N ILE A 85 30.92 -6.46 -11.23
CA ILE A 85 31.15 -6.09 -12.60
C ILE A 85 31.01 -4.57 -12.76
N VAL A 86 31.93 -3.99 -13.53
CA VAL A 86 31.91 -2.56 -13.90
C VAL A 86 31.61 -2.42 -15.38
N ALA A 87 30.60 -1.66 -15.71
CA ALA A 87 30.31 -1.19 -17.06
C ALA A 87 30.86 0.24 -17.21
N HIS A 88 31.91 0.41 -18.04
CA HIS A 88 32.62 1.68 -18.22
C HIS A 88 32.76 2.06 -19.70
N SER A 89 33.28 3.26 -19.96
CA SER A 89 33.40 3.80 -21.34
C SER A 89 32.05 3.80 -22.06
N ARG A 90 31.01 4.21 -21.34
CA ARG A 90 29.63 4.21 -21.80
C ARG A 90 29.42 5.31 -22.85
N THR A 91 28.80 4.98 -23.96
CA THR A 91 28.50 5.93 -25.06
C THR A 91 27.02 6.25 -25.22
N ASN A 92 26.17 5.53 -24.48
CA ASN A 92 24.72 5.74 -24.48
C ASN A 92 24.10 5.38 -23.11
N PRO A 93 22.89 5.86 -22.80
CA PRO A 93 22.22 5.62 -21.51
C PRO A 93 22.04 4.14 -21.14
N TYR A 94 21.81 3.27 -22.10
CA TYR A 94 21.58 1.83 -21.93
C TYR A 94 22.87 0.97 -21.96
N GLY A 95 24.04 1.59 -22.15
CA GLY A 95 25.32 0.87 -22.13
C GLY A 95 25.59 0.29 -20.74
N SER A 96 25.49 -1.04 -20.58
CA SER A 96 25.75 -1.69 -19.30
C SER A 96 26.04 -3.19 -19.44
N VAL A 97 26.15 -3.86 -18.30
CA VAL A 97 26.17 -5.32 -18.21
C VAL A 97 24.74 -5.86 -18.36
N SER A 98 24.59 -7.02 -19.01
CA SER A 98 23.31 -7.68 -19.22
C SER A 98 23.40 -9.18 -18.99
N GLN A 99 22.24 -9.81 -18.80
CA GLN A 99 22.10 -11.26 -18.81
C GLN A 99 20.81 -11.68 -19.54
N LYS A 100 20.91 -12.73 -20.39
CA LYS A 100 19.78 -13.35 -21.06
C LYS A 100 19.11 -14.35 -20.14
N VAL A 101 17.77 -14.32 -20.10
CA VAL A 101 16.92 -15.20 -19.30
C VAL A 101 15.73 -15.66 -20.13
N SER A 102 14.98 -16.65 -19.62
CA SER A 102 13.67 -17.01 -20.16
C SER A 102 12.60 -16.66 -19.14
N LEU A 103 11.57 -15.92 -19.57
CA LEU A 103 10.45 -15.51 -18.71
C LEU A 103 9.17 -16.23 -19.14
N ASP A 104 8.33 -16.55 -18.17
CA ASP A 104 7.04 -17.19 -18.35
C ASP A 104 5.92 -16.21 -17.97
N LYS A 105 4.92 -16.04 -18.84
CA LYS A 105 3.79 -15.11 -18.64
C LYS A 105 2.94 -15.43 -17.41
N ASP A 106 2.94 -16.68 -16.96
CA ASP A 106 2.14 -17.13 -15.83
C ASP A 106 2.86 -16.97 -14.48
N LYS A 107 4.07 -16.38 -14.49
CA LYS A 107 4.89 -16.14 -13.31
C LYS A 107 5.03 -14.67 -12.96
N LEU A 108 5.27 -14.43 -11.69
CA LEU A 108 5.56 -13.15 -11.08
C LEU A 108 7.04 -13.14 -10.69
N TYR A 109 7.80 -12.16 -11.16
CA TYR A 109 9.25 -12.11 -10.93
C TYR A 109 9.62 -10.97 -10.01
N THR A 110 10.25 -11.27 -8.88
CA THR A 110 10.93 -10.26 -8.07
C THR A 110 12.35 -10.06 -8.57
N PHE A 111 12.79 -8.81 -8.59
CA PHE A 111 14.11 -8.42 -9.02
C PHE A 111 14.83 -7.62 -7.95
N SER A 112 16.11 -7.87 -7.73
CA SER A 112 16.96 -7.00 -6.93
C SER A 112 18.40 -7.01 -7.44
N ALA A 113 19.12 -5.91 -7.21
CA ALA A 113 20.54 -5.77 -7.53
C ALA A 113 21.17 -4.74 -6.60
N TRP A 114 22.47 -4.85 -6.37
CA TRP A 114 23.23 -3.81 -5.68
C TRP A 114 23.99 -2.99 -6.71
N ILE A 115 23.81 -1.68 -6.66
CA ILE A 115 24.30 -0.74 -7.67
C ILE A 115 25.19 0.32 -7.00
N GLN A 116 26.32 0.62 -7.64
CA GLN A 116 27.17 1.75 -7.33
C GLN A 116 27.50 2.48 -8.63
N VAL A 117 27.86 3.76 -8.57
CA VAL A 117 28.35 4.54 -9.70
C VAL A 117 29.71 5.14 -9.40
N SER A 118 30.50 5.45 -10.44
CA SER A 118 31.87 5.97 -10.28
C SER A 118 31.96 7.47 -10.03
N GLY A 119 30.88 8.22 -10.25
CA GLY A 119 30.87 9.68 -10.19
C GLY A 119 29.72 10.24 -9.35
N ARG A 120 29.11 11.31 -9.85
CA ARG A 120 27.97 11.94 -9.18
C ARG A 120 26.81 10.96 -8.99
N LYS A 121 25.99 11.21 -7.98
CA LYS A 121 24.76 10.50 -7.72
C LYS A 121 23.89 10.45 -8.99
N SER A 122 23.43 9.26 -9.36
CA SER A 122 22.68 9.04 -10.58
C SER A 122 21.59 8.01 -10.37
N THR A 123 20.41 8.24 -10.97
CA THR A 123 19.34 7.24 -11.01
C THR A 123 19.70 6.14 -11.99
N VAL A 124 19.72 4.90 -11.51
CA VAL A 124 19.94 3.70 -12.31
C VAL A 124 18.66 2.87 -12.31
N GLN A 125 18.20 2.50 -13.49
CA GLN A 125 17.02 1.64 -13.70
C GLN A 125 17.45 0.25 -14.20
N ALA A 126 16.76 -0.80 -13.74
CA ALA A 126 16.82 -2.12 -14.34
C ALA A 126 15.73 -2.24 -15.42
N ILE A 127 16.13 -2.63 -16.63
CA ILE A 127 15.23 -2.74 -17.78
C ILE A 127 15.24 -4.18 -18.29
N PHE A 128 14.07 -4.71 -18.59
CA PHE A 128 13.87 -5.99 -19.24
C PHE A 128 13.42 -5.76 -20.68
N LYS A 129 14.17 -6.29 -21.63
CA LYS A 129 13.81 -6.40 -23.04
C LYS A 129 13.21 -7.79 -23.26
N SER A 130 11.96 -7.87 -23.65
CA SER A 130 11.24 -9.11 -23.94
C SER A 130 10.46 -9.00 -25.26
N ASN A 131 9.65 -10.00 -25.57
CA ASN A 131 8.72 -9.92 -26.70
C ASN A 131 7.66 -8.81 -26.54
N ASP A 132 7.37 -8.39 -25.31
CA ASP A 132 6.44 -7.30 -25.01
C ASP A 132 7.09 -5.90 -25.10
N GLY A 133 8.35 -5.81 -25.53
CA GLY A 133 9.11 -4.57 -25.58
C GLY A 133 10.03 -4.36 -24.37
N TYR A 134 10.28 -3.09 -24.04
CA TYR A 134 11.16 -2.69 -22.96
C TYR A 134 10.32 -2.29 -21.73
N LYS A 135 10.57 -2.95 -20.60
CA LYS A 135 9.85 -2.71 -19.36
C LYS A 135 10.83 -2.41 -18.21
N PRO A 136 10.71 -1.26 -17.54
CA PRO A 136 11.41 -1.02 -16.28
C PRO A 136 10.96 -2.05 -15.22
N ALA A 137 11.91 -2.52 -14.41
CA ALA A 137 11.58 -3.40 -13.28
C ALA A 137 11.70 -2.68 -11.94
N GLY A 138 12.42 -1.57 -11.90
CA GLY A 138 12.65 -0.73 -10.74
C GLY A 138 13.84 0.18 -10.94
N SER A 139 14.04 1.11 -10.01
CA SER A 139 15.13 2.08 -10.04
C SER A 139 15.70 2.35 -8.66
N VAL A 140 16.93 2.89 -8.63
CA VAL A 140 17.58 3.36 -7.40
C VAL A 140 18.44 4.58 -7.69
N GLU A 141 18.54 5.48 -6.73
CA GLU A 141 19.57 6.52 -6.74
C GLU A 141 20.90 5.97 -6.23
N ALA A 142 21.78 5.62 -7.15
CA ALA A 142 23.10 5.08 -6.84
C ALA A 142 24.11 6.20 -6.54
N GLN A 143 25.06 5.92 -5.63
CA GLN A 143 26.05 6.87 -5.15
C GLN A 143 27.46 6.33 -5.36
N VAL A 144 28.45 7.23 -5.36
CA VAL A 144 29.86 6.86 -5.37
C VAL A 144 30.29 6.36 -3.99
N GLY A 145 31.15 5.33 -3.96
CA GLY A 145 31.78 4.83 -2.74
C GLY A 145 30.92 3.95 -1.84
N CYS A 146 29.68 3.68 -2.22
CA CYS A 146 28.80 2.77 -1.51
C CYS A 146 27.73 2.14 -2.40
N TRP A 147 27.21 1.02 -1.96
CA TRP A 147 26.25 0.20 -2.68
C TRP A 147 24.82 0.53 -2.29
N SER A 148 23.97 0.78 -3.26
CA SER A 148 22.53 1.05 -3.11
C SER A 148 21.72 -0.12 -3.63
N MET A 149 20.72 -0.57 -2.87
CA MET A 149 19.83 -1.66 -3.27
C MET A 149 18.77 -1.17 -4.25
N LEU A 150 18.80 -1.70 -5.47
CA LEU A 150 17.70 -1.64 -6.40
C LEU A 150 16.79 -2.84 -6.12
N LYS A 151 15.52 -2.59 -5.87
CA LYS A 151 14.50 -3.63 -5.69
C LYS A 151 13.31 -3.31 -6.59
N GLY A 152 12.72 -4.36 -7.17
CA GLY A 152 11.62 -4.20 -8.10
C GLY A 152 11.01 -5.53 -8.50
N GLY A 153 10.35 -5.56 -9.65
CA GLY A 153 9.75 -6.77 -10.17
C GLY A 153 9.16 -6.59 -11.55
N ILE A 154 8.78 -7.70 -12.17
CA ILE A 154 8.27 -7.70 -13.54
C ILE A 154 7.24 -8.81 -13.75
N THR A 155 6.29 -8.52 -14.63
CA THR A 155 5.40 -9.48 -15.28
C THR A 155 5.48 -9.31 -16.79
N VAL A 156 5.34 -10.40 -17.53
CA VAL A 156 5.34 -10.39 -19.00
C VAL A 156 4.01 -10.91 -19.54
N GLY A 157 3.57 -10.37 -20.67
CA GLY A 157 2.34 -10.78 -21.35
C GLY A 157 2.53 -12.03 -22.22
N SER A 158 3.79 -12.35 -22.60
CA SER A 158 4.14 -13.52 -23.40
C SER A 158 5.39 -14.20 -22.87
N SER A 159 5.38 -15.55 -22.83
CA SER A 159 6.54 -16.35 -22.46
C SER A 159 7.60 -16.31 -23.55
N GLY A 160 8.87 -16.33 -23.16
CA GLY A 160 9.97 -16.40 -24.12
C GLY A 160 11.30 -15.82 -23.64
N PRO A 161 12.26 -15.64 -24.55
CA PRO A 161 13.55 -15.07 -24.23
C PRO A 161 13.41 -13.59 -23.84
N ALA A 162 14.19 -13.20 -22.84
CA ALA A 162 14.32 -11.82 -22.39
C ALA A 162 15.78 -11.52 -22.06
N GLU A 163 16.11 -10.25 -21.96
CA GLU A 163 17.43 -9.80 -21.54
C GLU A 163 17.24 -8.61 -20.60
N PHE A 164 17.83 -8.65 -19.41
CA PHE A 164 17.83 -7.50 -18.53
C PHE A 164 19.19 -6.80 -18.53
N TYR A 165 19.15 -5.48 -18.35
CA TYR A 165 20.30 -4.61 -18.30
C TYR A 165 20.01 -3.40 -17.41
N PHE A 166 21.02 -2.56 -17.18
CA PHE A 166 20.88 -1.35 -16.38
C PHE A 166 21.07 -0.10 -17.23
N GLN A 167 20.35 0.96 -16.91
CA GLN A 167 20.52 2.23 -17.61
C GLN A 167 20.55 3.43 -16.67
N THR A 168 21.24 4.46 -17.09
CA THR A 168 21.19 5.80 -16.51
C THR A 168 21.44 6.84 -17.58
N ASN A 169 20.73 7.97 -17.54
CA ASN A 169 20.89 9.08 -18.49
C ASN A 169 22.29 9.72 -18.44
N ASP A 170 22.97 9.57 -17.30
CA ASP A 170 24.35 10.06 -17.16
C ASP A 170 25.34 9.04 -17.74
N THR A 171 25.81 9.28 -18.96
CA THR A 171 26.82 8.44 -19.63
C THR A 171 28.23 8.67 -19.11
N SER A 172 28.47 9.71 -18.30
CA SER A 172 29.79 10.02 -17.76
C SER A 172 30.17 9.16 -16.54
N VAL A 173 29.19 8.46 -15.95
CA VAL A 173 29.43 7.56 -14.81
C VAL A 173 29.51 6.11 -15.26
N ASP A 174 30.39 5.32 -14.65
CA ASP A 174 30.37 3.87 -14.76
C ASP A 174 29.24 3.31 -13.90
N ILE A 175 28.68 2.17 -14.28
CA ILE A 175 27.70 1.42 -13.49
C ILE A 175 28.38 0.18 -12.93
N TRP A 176 28.38 0.03 -11.60
CA TRP A 176 28.89 -1.13 -10.91
C TRP A 176 27.73 -1.96 -10.42
N VAL A 177 27.77 -3.28 -10.65
CA VAL A 177 26.66 -4.21 -10.38
C VAL A 177 27.18 -5.40 -9.59
N ASP A 178 26.40 -5.78 -8.58
CA ASP A 178 26.66 -6.94 -7.73
C ASP A 178 25.37 -7.51 -7.13
N SER A 179 25.45 -8.73 -6.61
CA SER A 179 24.38 -9.39 -5.83
C SER A 179 23.00 -9.33 -6.50
N VAL A 180 22.94 -9.77 -7.77
CA VAL A 180 21.74 -9.71 -8.57
C VAL A 180 20.84 -10.91 -8.32
N SER A 181 19.53 -10.69 -8.24
CA SER A 181 18.52 -11.74 -8.08
C SER A 181 17.33 -11.52 -9.00
N LEU A 182 16.85 -12.60 -9.59
CA LEU A 182 15.59 -12.68 -10.34
C LEU A 182 14.87 -13.96 -9.92
N GLN A 183 13.86 -13.83 -9.04
CA GLN A 183 13.14 -14.96 -8.47
C GLN A 183 11.73 -15.06 -9.06
N PRO A 184 11.40 -16.15 -9.78
CA PRO A 184 10.04 -16.45 -10.20
C PRO A 184 9.19 -17.00 -9.04
N PHE A 185 7.93 -16.60 -9.03
CA PHE A 185 6.85 -17.18 -8.22
C PHE A 185 5.68 -17.54 -9.10
N THR A 186 4.97 -18.62 -8.76
CA THR A 186 3.67 -18.91 -9.37
C THR A 186 2.58 -18.02 -8.79
N GLN A 187 1.43 -17.91 -9.46
CA GLN A 187 0.27 -17.18 -8.95
C GLN A 187 -0.22 -17.77 -7.60
N GLU A 188 -0.13 -19.10 -7.46
CA GLU A 188 -0.53 -19.81 -6.23
C GLU A 188 0.42 -19.51 -5.06
N GLU A 189 1.75 -19.57 -5.29
CA GLU A 189 2.75 -19.20 -4.28
C GLU A 189 2.55 -17.74 -3.84
N TRP A 190 2.34 -16.83 -4.79
CA TRP A 190 2.11 -15.42 -4.48
C TRP A 190 0.86 -15.22 -3.64
N ARG A 191 -0.24 -15.89 -4.02
CA ARG A 191 -1.48 -15.86 -3.25
C ARG A 191 -1.30 -16.42 -1.84
N SER A 192 -0.59 -17.53 -1.71
CA SER A 192 -0.25 -18.11 -0.40
C SER A 192 0.50 -17.12 0.49
N HIS A 193 1.48 -16.39 -0.08
CA HIS A 193 2.19 -15.33 0.66
C HIS A 193 1.25 -14.20 1.11
N GLN A 194 0.32 -13.76 0.26
CA GLN A 194 -0.66 -12.75 0.63
C GLN A 194 -1.54 -13.21 1.80
N ASP A 195 -2.03 -14.43 1.75
CA ASP A 195 -2.89 -15.00 2.79
C ASP A 195 -2.13 -15.17 4.11
N GLN A 196 -0.89 -15.72 4.08
CA GLN A 196 -0.02 -15.84 5.24
C GLN A 196 0.32 -14.49 5.87
N ASN A 197 0.64 -13.49 5.06
CA ASN A 197 0.90 -12.14 5.55
C ASN A 197 -0.36 -11.52 6.17
N THR A 198 -1.53 -11.68 5.55
CA THR A 198 -2.81 -11.20 6.12
C THR A 198 -3.07 -11.82 7.49
N GLU A 199 -2.90 -13.14 7.64
CA GLU A 199 -3.02 -13.80 8.94
C GLU A 199 -2.01 -13.22 9.97
N LYS A 200 -0.76 -13.04 9.57
CA LYS A 200 0.32 -12.56 10.45
C LYS A 200 0.16 -11.10 10.86
N VAL A 201 -0.27 -10.22 9.95
CA VAL A 201 -0.25 -8.76 10.18
C VAL A 201 -1.60 -8.17 10.54
N ARG A 202 -2.70 -8.89 10.28
CA ARG A 202 -4.06 -8.40 10.53
C ARG A 202 -4.79 -9.16 11.63
N LYS A 203 -4.26 -10.32 12.06
CA LYS A 203 -4.89 -11.17 13.08
C LYS A 203 -3.93 -11.56 14.19
N SER A 204 -4.49 -12.00 15.31
CA SER A 204 -3.76 -12.61 16.42
C SER A 204 -4.48 -13.86 16.90
N MET A 205 -3.69 -14.85 17.35
CA MET A 205 -4.25 -16.01 18.07
C MET A 205 -4.68 -15.56 19.46
N VAL A 206 -5.98 -15.67 19.73
CA VAL A 206 -6.61 -15.27 20.99
C VAL A 206 -7.02 -16.49 21.77
N LYS A 207 -6.62 -16.59 23.03
CA LYS A 207 -7.03 -17.61 23.97
C LYS A 207 -8.12 -17.04 24.90
N LEU A 208 -9.35 -17.55 24.77
CA LEU A 208 -10.46 -17.19 25.64
C LEU A 208 -10.67 -18.30 26.69
N GLN A 209 -11.05 -17.92 27.91
CA GLN A 209 -11.50 -18.85 28.94
C GLN A 209 -12.84 -18.39 29.50
N VAL A 210 -13.85 -19.26 29.39
CA VAL A 210 -15.16 -19.03 30.00
C VAL A 210 -15.14 -19.51 31.45
N VAL A 211 -15.50 -18.62 32.36
CA VAL A 211 -15.54 -18.90 33.81
C VAL A 211 -16.86 -18.43 34.40
N ASN A 212 -17.29 -19.03 35.49
CA ASN A 212 -18.44 -18.53 36.26
C ASN A 212 -18.04 -17.32 37.14
N SER A 213 -19.00 -16.72 37.83
CA SER A 213 -18.80 -15.57 38.72
C SER A 213 -17.78 -15.79 39.87
N LYS A 214 -17.47 -17.07 40.19
CA LYS A 214 -16.44 -17.46 41.16
C LYS A 214 -15.08 -17.76 40.53
N GLY A 215 -14.93 -17.52 39.23
CA GLY A 215 -13.69 -17.77 38.47
C GLY A 215 -13.45 -19.25 38.12
N LYS A 216 -14.40 -20.15 38.35
CA LYS A 216 -14.28 -21.58 38.00
C LYS A 216 -14.58 -21.77 36.51
N PRO A 217 -13.73 -22.53 35.76
CA PRO A 217 -13.95 -22.81 34.34
C PRO A 217 -15.31 -23.45 34.06
N ILE A 218 -15.91 -23.08 32.93
CA ILE A 218 -17.13 -23.69 32.40
C ILE A 218 -16.76 -24.49 31.16
N PRO A 219 -16.76 -25.84 31.24
CA PRO A 219 -16.46 -26.69 30.11
C PRO A 219 -17.60 -26.67 29.08
N HIS A 220 -17.26 -26.88 27.83
CA HIS A 220 -18.19 -27.04 26.71
C HIS A 220 -19.19 -25.88 26.56
N ALA A 221 -18.78 -24.66 26.98
CA ALA A 221 -19.62 -23.47 26.83
C ALA A 221 -19.66 -23.04 25.36
N ASN A 222 -20.86 -22.85 24.82
CA ASN A 222 -21.04 -22.28 23.49
C ASN A 222 -21.00 -20.75 23.58
N ILE A 223 -20.07 -20.15 22.83
CA ILE A 223 -19.91 -18.71 22.76
C ILE A 223 -20.10 -18.22 21.34
N SER A 224 -20.65 -17.03 21.22
CA SER A 224 -20.74 -16.28 19.97
C SER A 224 -19.91 -15.02 20.09
N ILE A 225 -19.02 -14.82 19.13
CA ILE A 225 -18.06 -13.69 19.08
C ILE A 225 -18.36 -12.87 17.84
N THR A 226 -18.61 -11.58 18.02
CA THR A 226 -18.96 -10.66 16.94
C THR A 226 -17.94 -9.52 16.89
N LEU A 227 -17.34 -9.28 15.72
CA LEU A 227 -16.52 -8.09 15.47
C LEU A 227 -17.41 -6.85 15.51
N LYS A 228 -17.07 -5.89 16.37
CA LYS A 228 -17.75 -4.59 16.49
C LYS A 228 -17.07 -3.52 15.65
N ASN A 229 -15.75 -3.40 15.79
CA ASN A 229 -14.93 -2.46 15.03
C ASN A 229 -13.63 -3.14 14.59
N ALA A 230 -13.28 -3.05 13.32
CA ALA A 230 -11.97 -3.49 12.83
C ALA A 230 -10.95 -2.36 12.96
N ASN A 231 -9.74 -2.67 13.41
CA ASN A 231 -8.67 -1.68 13.57
C ASN A 231 -8.09 -1.17 12.26
N PHE A 232 -8.10 -2.00 11.20
CA PHE A 232 -7.59 -1.60 9.89
C PHE A 232 -8.63 -0.74 9.15
N PRO A 233 -8.36 0.56 8.88
CA PRO A 233 -9.27 1.42 8.15
C PRO A 233 -9.41 0.94 6.70
N PHE A 234 -10.64 0.69 6.27
CA PHE A 234 -10.98 0.32 4.90
C PHE A 234 -12.20 1.12 4.47
N GLY A 235 -12.09 1.84 3.37
CA GLY A 235 -13.12 2.79 2.98
C GLY A 235 -13.10 3.16 1.52
N ALA A 236 -13.89 4.17 1.22
CA ALA A 236 -13.99 4.77 -0.10
C ALA A 236 -14.23 6.28 0.03
N SER A 237 -13.99 7.03 -1.03
CA SER A 237 -14.35 8.44 -1.09
C SER A 237 -15.87 8.60 -1.10
N ILE A 238 -16.34 9.77 -0.67
CA ILE A 238 -17.75 10.17 -0.73
C ILE A 238 -17.87 11.58 -1.30
N ASN A 239 -19.04 11.88 -1.85
CA ASN A 239 -19.41 13.22 -2.30
C ASN A 239 -20.64 13.76 -1.57
N GLN A 240 -21.00 15.02 -1.78
CA GLN A 240 -22.07 15.72 -1.07
C GLN A 240 -23.45 15.00 -1.09
N ASN A 241 -23.69 14.11 -2.05
CA ASN A 241 -24.96 13.37 -2.13
C ASN A 241 -25.18 12.46 -0.91
N ILE A 242 -24.12 12.09 -0.18
CA ILE A 242 -24.21 11.27 1.04
C ILE A 242 -25.11 11.92 2.10
N VAL A 243 -25.16 13.25 2.16
CA VAL A 243 -25.88 13.99 3.20
C VAL A 243 -27.38 13.74 3.14
N ASN A 244 -27.95 13.64 1.93
CA ASN A 244 -29.40 13.58 1.72
C ASN A 244 -29.89 12.25 1.11
N ASN A 245 -29.00 11.29 0.85
CA ASN A 245 -29.34 10.01 0.24
C ASN A 245 -29.20 8.86 1.24
N VAL A 246 -30.33 8.45 1.83
CA VAL A 246 -30.36 7.36 2.83
C VAL A 246 -29.85 6.02 2.27
N ALA A 247 -30.10 5.72 0.99
CA ALA A 247 -29.59 4.51 0.37
C ALA A 247 -28.05 4.55 0.28
N TYR A 248 -27.48 5.71 -0.07
CA TYR A 248 -26.03 5.92 -0.05
C TYR A 248 -25.45 5.76 1.35
N GLN A 249 -26.09 6.39 2.35
CA GLN A 249 -25.68 6.25 3.75
C GLN A 249 -25.65 4.79 4.20
N ASN A 250 -26.72 4.05 3.96
CA ASN A 250 -26.84 2.63 4.35
C ASN A 250 -25.81 1.75 3.64
N TRP A 251 -25.61 1.95 2.34
CA TRP A 251 -24.61 1.23 1.56
C TRP A 251 -23.20 1.48 2.10
N PHE A 252 -22.86 2.75 2.36
CA PHE A 252 -21.52 3.14 2.83
C PHE A 252 -21.25 2.63 4.24
N THR A 253 -22.14 2.90 5.19
CA THR A 253 -21.95 2.56 6.61
C THR A 253 -21.94 1.06 6.89
N SER A 254 -22.54 0.25 6.00
CA SER A 254 -22.49 -1.21 6.11
C SER A 254 -21.14 -1.82 5.74
N ARG A 255 -20.22 -1.07 5.10
CA ARG A 255 -18.96 -1.59 4.52
C ARG A 255 -17.72 -0.89 5.02
N PHE A 256 -17.79 0.42 5.22
CA PHE A 256 -16.62 1.29 5.30
C PHE A 256 -16.50 1.99 6.65
N THR A 257 -15.25 2.15 7.10
CA THR A 257 -14.91 2.77 8.39
C THR A 257 -14.09 4.05 8.25
N VAL A 258 -13.69 4.38 7.02
CA VAL A 258 -12.93 5.60 6.70
C VAL A 258 -13.38 6.17 5.37
N THR A 259 -13.24 7.48 5.21
CA THR A 259 -13.58 8.19 3.99
C THR A 259 -12.64 9.35 3.70
N THR A 260 -12.67 9.79 2.43
CA THR A 260 -12.10 11.04 1.92
C THR A 260 -13.22 11.76 1.14
N PHE A 261 -13.33 13.08 1.27
CA PHE A 261 -14.31 13.85 0.46
C PHE A 261 -13.71 14.10 -0.91
N GLU A 262 -14.43 13.73 -1.98
CA GLU A 262 -13.91 13.78 -3.35
C GLU A 262 -13.46 15.20 -3.74
N ASN A 263 -14.28 16.21 -3.39
CA ASN A 263 -14.03 17.59 -3.80
C ASN A 263 -14.34 18.63 -2.71
N GLU A 264 -15.25 18.35 -1.78
CA GLU A 264 -15.93 19.34 -0.97
C GLU A 264 -15.02 20.04 0.07
N MET A 265 -13.83 19.48 0.35
CA MET A 265 -12.83 20.11 1.22
C MET A 265 -11.70 20.79 0.44
N LYS A 266 -11.60 20.58 -0.88
CA LYS A 266 -10.58 21.19 -1.74
C LYS A 266 -10.76 22.70 -1.85
N TRP A 267 -9.67 23.45 -2.05
CA TRP A 267 -9.70 24.91 -2.04
C TRP A 267 -10.66 25.51 -3.06
N TYR A 268 -10.67 24.99 -4.28
CA TYR A 268 -11.57 25.47 -5.34
C TYR A 268 -13.07 25.25 -5.02
N SER A 269 -13.39 24.31 -4.14
CA SER A 269 -14.78 24.05 -3.71
C SER A 269 -15.21 24.94 -2.55
N THR A 270 -14.24 25.29 -1.68
CA THR A 270 -14.51 26.06 -0.46
C THR A 270 -14.31 27.57 -0.60
N GLU A 271 -13.61 28.03 -1.65
CA GLU A 271 -13.37 29.45 -1.92
C GLU A 271 -13.35 29.73 -3.43
N THR A 272 -14.50 29.60 -4.09
CA THR A 272 -14.63 29.86 -5.54
C THR A 272 -14.32 31.29 -5.92
N SER A 273 -14.51 32.24 -5.01
CA SER A 273 -14.20 33.67 -5.15
C SER A 273 -13.36 34.11 -3.97
N GLN A 274 -12.33 34.91 -4.23
CA GLN A 274 -11.39 35.39 -3.22
C GLN A 274 -12.09 36.01 -1.99
N GLY A 275 -11.77 35.52 -0.79
CA GLY A 275 -12.31 35.99 0.47
C GLY A 275 -13.75 35.53 0.79
N LYS A 276 -14.35 34.68 -0.05
CA LYS A 276 -15.69 34.13 0.17
C LYS A 276 -15.61 32.62 0.43
N GLU A 277 -15.22 32.26 1.64
CA GLU A 277 -15.13 30.88 2.07
C GLU A 277 -16.51 30.31 2.39
N ASP A 278 -16.80 29.09 1.90
CA ASP A 278 -17.99 28.32 2.21
C ASP A 278 -17.62 26.86 2.47
N TYR A 279 -17.68 26.44 3.71
CA TYR A 279 -17.44 25.08 4.18
C TYR A 279 -18.71 24.27 4.43
N SER A 280 -19.89 24.81 4.14
CA SER A 280 -21.19 24.23 4.51
C SER A 280 -21.36 22.78 4.05
N LYS A 281 -20.89 22.46 2.85
CA LYS A 281 -20.94 21.09 2.29
C LYS A 281 -20.01 20.15 3.06
N ALA A 282 -18.74 20.55 3.22
CA ALA A 282 -17.76 19.75 3.94
C ALA A 282 -18.14 19.53 5.41
N ASP A 283 -18.69 20.56 6.06
CA ASP A 283 -19.22 20.44 7.43
C ASP A 283 -20.33 19.41 7.53
N SER A 284 -21.34 19.47 6.66
CA SER A 284 -22.45 18.53 6.64
C SER A 284 -22.00 17.09 6.40
N MET A 285 -21.01 16.90 5.53
CA MET A 285 -20.41 15.57 5.28
C MET A 285 -19.60 15.07 6.49
N LEU A 286 -18.89 15.96 7.17
CA LEU A 286 -18.17 15.62 8.39
C LEU A 286 -19.10 15.26 9.55
N ASP A 287 -20.23 15.99 9.69
CA ASP A 287 -21.27 15.68 10.67
C ASP A 287 -21.87 14.29 10.42
N PHE A 288 -22.13 13.95 9.16
CA PHE A 288 -22.55 12.59 8.78
C PHE A 288 -21.51 11.55 9.18
N ALA A 289 -20.24 11.75 8.80
CA ALA A 289 -19.17 10.81 9.13
C ALA A 289 -19.00 10.63 10.65
N THR A 290 -18.98 11.72 11.40
CA THR A 290 -18.85 11.71 12.86
C THR A 290 -20.02 10.97 13.52
N LYS A 291 -21.25 11.24 13.09
CA LYS A 291 -22.46 10.57 13.60
C LYS A 291 -22.41 9.05 13.41
N HIS A 292 -21.78 8.58 12.36
CA HIS A 292 -21.67 7.15 12.04
C HIS A 292 -20.33 6.52 12.46
N GLY A 293 -19.46 7.24 13.17
CA GLY A 293 -18.16 6.75 13.60
C GLY A 293 -17.17 6.48 12.47
N ILE A 294 -17.35 7.15 11.31
CA ILE A 294 -16.50 7.03 10.14
C ILE A 294 -15.33 7.99 10.27
N LEU A 295 -14.11 7.48 10.13
CA LEU A 295 -12.89 8.29 10.11
C LEU A 295 -12.80 9.11 8.83
N VAL A 296 -12.32 10.35 8.92
CA VAL A 296 -12.19 11.25 7.76
C VAL A 296 -10.72 11.62 7.54
N ARG A 297 -10.25 11.50 6.30
CA ARG A 297 -8.99 12.09 5.83
C ARG A 297 -9.29 13.47 5.24
N GLY A 298 -8.55 14.49 5.67
CA GLY A 298 -8.64 15.85 5.12
C GLY A 298 -7.94 15.92 3.76
N HIS A 299 -8.71 16.11 2.70
CA HIS A 299 -8.20 16.08 1.33
C HIS A 299 -8.74 17.26 0.53
N ASN A 300 -7.90 18.16 0.15
CA ASN A 300 -6.54 18.46 0.53
C ASN A 300 -6.42 19.94 0.99
N ILE A 301 -5.31 20.30 1.64
CA ILE A 301 -5.08 21.71 1.98
C ILE A 301 -4.71 22.46 0.70
N PHE A 302 -3.68 21.99 -0.02
CA PHE A 302 -3.24 22.49 -1.32
C PHE A 302 -3.10 21.36 -2.34
N TRP A 303 -3.22 21.71 -3.62
CA TRP A 303 -2.97 20.83 -4.75
C TRP A 303 -2.03 21.50 -5.73
N GLU A 304 -0.92 20.87 -6.05
CA GLU A 304 0.15 21.46 -6.86
C GLU A 304 -0.15 21.51 -8.37
N ASP A 305 -1.17 20.75 -8.85
CA ASP A 305 -1.54 20.79 -10.27
C ASP A 305 -2.09 22.19 -10.66
N PRO A 306 -1.42 22.91 -11.57
CA PRO A 306 -1.83 24.25 -12.00
C PRO A 306 -3.22 24.28 -12.65
N LYS A 307 -3.70 23.15 -13.17
CA LYS A 307 -5.03 23.00 -13.80
C LYS A 307 -6.17 23.24 -12.81
N TYR A 308 -5.95 22.93 -11.54
CA TYR A 308 -6.97 23.04 -10.50
C TYR A 308 -6.88 24.31 -9.66
N GLN A 309 -6.03 25.25 -10.07
CA GLN A 309 -5.98 26.55 -9.41
C GLN A 309 -7.11 27.46 -9.92
N MET A 310 -7.78 28.17 -9.01
CA MET A 310 -8.81 29.12 -9.36
C MET A 310 -8.20 30.30 -10.14
N GLY A 311 -8.98 30.88 -11.06
CA GLY A 311 -8.52 32.02 -11.86
C GLY A 311 -8.02 33.18 -11.01
N TRP A 312 -8.68 33.46 -9.88
CA TRP A 312 -8.23 34.52 -8.97
C TRP A 312 -6.88 34.19 -8.30
N VAL A 313 -6.60 32.92 -7.97
CA VAL A 313 -5.30 32.48 -7.41
C VAL A 313 -4.18 32.64 -8.45
N ASN A 314 -4.45 32.28 -9.70
CA ASN A 314 -3.47 32.38 -10.78
C ASN A 314 -3.03 33.82 -11.06
N ASN A 315 -3.89 34.81 -10.77
CA ASN A 315 -3.64 36.24 -11.00
C ASN A 315 -2.97 36.96 -9.82
N LEU A 316 -2.70 36.26 -8.70
CA LEU A 316 -2.07 36.88 -7.54
C LEU A 316 -0.56 37.12 -7.76
N SER A 317 -0.06 38.22 -7.21
CA SER A 317 1.40 38.41 -7.02
C SER A 317 1.93 37.35 -6.03
N PRO A 318 3.22 37.07 -6.01
CA PRO A 318 3.80 36.14 -5.01
C PRO A 318 3.47 36.53 -3.56
N ASN A 319 3.50 37.83 -3.23
CA ASN A 319 3.14 38.28 -1.88
C ASN A 319 1.66 38.07 -1.56
N ASP A 320 0.76 38.36 -2.49
CA ASP A 320 -0.67 38.14 -2.30
C ASP A 320 -1.01 36.64 -2.27
N LEU A 321 -0.30 35.83 -3.05
CA LEU A 321 -0.42 34.38 -3.02
C LEU A 321 0.03 33.82 -1.65
N GLN A 322 1.13 34.33 -1.08
CA GLN A 322 1.56 33.94 0.27
C GLN A 322 0.47 34.26 1.31
N VAL A 323 -0.14 35.44 1.24
CA VAL A 323 -1.25 35.83 2.14
C VAL A 323 -2.46 34.92 1.94
N ALA A 324 -2.79 34.60 0.71
CA ALA A 324 -3.93 33.72 0.39
C ALA A 324 -3.70 32.28 0.87
N THR A 325 -2.50 31.72 0.67
CA THR A 325 -2.15 30.38 1.17
C THR A 325 -2.15 30.32 2.70
N ASP A 326 -1.62 31.34 3.37
CA ASP A 326 -1.64 31.44 4.83
C ASP A 326 -3.07 31.50 5.38
N ARG A 327 -3.96 32.28 4.75
CA ARG A 327 -5.36 32.33 5.10
C ARG A 327 -6.03 30.97 4.90
N ARG A 328 -5.88 30.35 3.72
CA ARG A 328 -6.44 29.03 3.39
C ARG A 328 -6.02 27.99 4.42
N LEU A 329 -4.71 27.88 4.69
CA LEU A 329 -4.18 26.89 5.62
C LEU A 329 -4.76 27.10 7.03
N ASN A 330 -4.72 28.33 7.54
CA ASN A 330 -5.27 28.65 8.86
C ASN A 330 -6.77 28.35 8.96
N SER A 331 -7.56 28.72 7.93
CA SER A 331 -9.00 28.52 7.89
C SER A 331 -9.38 27.05 7.92
N VAL A 332 -8.87 26.26 6.93
CA VAL A 332 -9.29 24.85 6.79
C VAL A 332 -8.75 23.98 7.91
N VAL A 333 -7.48 24.14 8.28
CA VAL A 333 -6.88 23.27 9.31
C VAL A 333 -7.48 23.58 10.68
N SER A 334 -7.61 24.85 11.08
CA SER A 334 -8.22 25.18 12.39
C SER A 334 -9.67 24.73 12.49
N ARG A 335 -10.43 24.76 11.37
CA ARG A 335 -11.83 24.31 11.34
C ARG A 335 -11.97 22.83 11.65
N TYR A 336 -11.06 22.01 11.12
CA TYR A 336 -11.14 20.55 11.18
C TYR A 336 -10.10 19.90 12.10
N ALA A 337 -9.26 20.68 12.80
CA ALA A 337 -8.28 20.17 13.76
C ALA A 337 -8.91 19.24 14.79
N GLY A 338 -8.33 18.05 14.95
CA GLY A 338 -8.83 17.00 15.84
C GLY A 338 -10.11 16.29 15.40
N LYS A 339 -10.69 16.66 14.24
CA LYS A 339 -11.87 16.02 13.64
C LYS A 339 -11.51 15.10 12.47
N VAL A 340 -10.36 15.31 11.86
CA VAL A 340 -9.80 14.45 10.81
C VAL A 340 -8.60 13.66 11.35
N ILE A 341 -8.35 12.47 10.80
CA ILE A 341 -7.24 11.61 11.23
C ILE A 341 -5.93 11.92 10.49
N ALA A 342 -6.03 12.58 9.35
CA ALA A 342 -4.92 12.84 8.44
C ALA A 342 -5.20 14.08 7.60
N TRP A 343 -4.12 14.68 7.06
CA TRP A 343 -4.17 15.72 6.05
C TRP A 343 -3.29 15.35 4.86
N ASP A 344 -3.81 15.43 3.65
CA ASP A 344 -3.02 15.57 2.44
C ASP A 344 -2.66 17.05 2.32
N VAL A 345 -1.40 17.38 2.69
CA VAL A 345 -1.00 18.79 2.92
C VAL A 345 -0.75 19.53 1.63
N ASN A 346 0.11 18.97 0.77
CA ASN A 346 0.43 19.49 -0.54
C ASN A 346 0.40 18.35 -1.55
N ASN A 347 -0.76 18.18 -2.20
CA ASN A 347 -1.08 17.04 -3.05
C ASN A 347 -0.32 17.11 -4.38
N GLU A 348 0.18 15.94 -4.85
CA GLU A 348 0.89 15.74 -6.12
C GLU A 348 2.16 16.59 -6.28
N ASN A 349 2.88 16.80 -5.18
CA ASN A 349 4.09 17.63 -5.13
C ASN A 349 5.36 16.92 -5.67
N LEU A 350 5.27 15.67 -6.09
CA LEU A 350 6.34 15.03 -6.85
C LEU A 350 6.26 15.37 -8.34
N HIS A 351 5.02 15.49 -8.87
CA HIS A 351 4.76 15.77 -10.28
C HIS A 351 4.67 17.28 -10.60
N PHE A 352 4.17 18.07 -9.65
CA PHE A 352 3.92 19.50 -9.86
C PHE A 352 4.62 20.34 -8.80
N ASN A 353 4.79 21.64 -9.10
CA ASN A 353 5.51 22.59 -8.25
C ASN A 353 4.91 24.01 -8.33
N TYR A 354 3.59 24.12 -8.45
CA TYR A 354 2.91 25.41 -8.62
C TYR A 354 3.25 26.40 -7.51
N PHE A 355 3.12 25.98 -6.25
CA PHE A 355 3.44 26.86 -5.12
C PHE A 355 4.94 27.01 -4.92
N GLU A 356 5.73 25.95 -5.06
CA GLU A 356 7.19 26.01 -4.93
C GLU A 356 7.83 26.95 -5.96
N SER A 357 7.32 26.95 -7.20
CA SER A 357 7.84 27.83 -8.26
C SER A 357 7.54 29.31 -8.03
N LYS A 358 6.47 29.64 -7.29
CA LYS A 358 6.00 31.02 -7.06
C LYS A 358 6.42 31.58 -5.69
N LEU A 359 6.50 30.73 -4.67
CA LEU A 359 6.71 31.14 -3.28
C LEU A 359 8.08 30.69 -2.72
N GLY A 360 8.83 29.90 -3.49
CA GLY A 360 10.15 29.40 -3.12
C GLY A 360 10.14 27.91 -2.75
N ALA A 361 11.30 27.28 -2.93
CA ALA A 361 11.47 25.84 -2.86
C ALA A 361 11.09 25.18 -1.51
N ASN A 362 11.07 25.94 -0.43
CA ASN A 362 10.75 25.45 0.92
C ASN A 362 9.30 25.72 1.35
N ILE A 363 8.43 26.16 0.45
CA ILE A 363 7.04 26.48 0.83
C ILE A 363 6.27 25.24 1.28
N THR A 364 6.52 24.09 0.65
CA THR A 364 5.95 22.80 1.07
C THR A 364 6.33 22.47 2.51
N ASP A 365 7.59 22.63 2.88
CA ASP A 365 8.07 22.40 4.26
C ASP A 365 7.34 23.31 5.26
N ILE A 366 7.13 24.57 4.89
CA ILE A 366 6.38 25.55 5.69
C ILE A 366 4.91 25.15 5.83
N PHE A 367 4.27 24.65 4.78
CA PHE A 367 2.90 24.15 4.83
C PHE A 367 2.76 23.00 5.81
N PHE A 368 3.66 22.00 5.75
CA PHE A 368 3.67 20.88 6.71
C PHE A 368 3.91 21.36 8.14
N GLN A 369 4.86 22.27 8.36
CA GLN A 369 5.16 22.82 9.68
C GLN A 369 3.94 23.53 10.29
N LYS A 370 3.31 24.44 9.55
CA LYS A 370 2.14 25.19 10.00
C LYS A 370 0.94 24.26 10.24
N THR A 371 0.71 23.31 9.36
CA THR A 371 -0.36 22.30 9.53
C THR A 371 -0.16 21.53 10.82
N GLY A 372 1.05 21.03 11.09
CA GLY A 372 1.35 20.29 12.33
C GLY A 372 1.27 21.15 13.61
N GLN A 373 1.48 22.46 13.50
CA GLN A 373 1.27 23.39 14.64
C GLN A 373 -0.22 23.56 14.96
N LEU A 374 -1.07 23.62 13.93
CA LEU A 374 -2.51 23.82 14.05
C LEU A 374 -3.26 22.52 14.41
N ASP A 375 -2.84 21.39 13.84
CA ASP A 375 -3.42 20.07 14.13
C ASP A 375 -2.35 19.06 14.56
N LYS A 376 -2.15 18.92 15.87
CA LYS A 376 -1.14 18.03 16.46
C LYS A 376 -1.54 16.55 16.44
N HIS A 377 -2.79 16.25 16.14
CA HIS A 377 -3.34 14.90 16.20
C HIS A 377 -3.25 14.18 14.86
N ALA A 378 -3.48 14.88 13.78
CA ALA A 378 -3.48 14.33 12.44
C ALA A 378 -2.09 13.86 12.00
N THR A 379 -2.06 12.83 11.15
CA THR A 379 -0.87 12.44 10.38
C THR A 379 -0.85 13.24 9.08
N LEU A 380 0.31 13.83 8.75
CA LEU A 380 0.49 14.68 7.58
C LEU A 380 1.08 13.86 6.43
N PHE A 381 0.34 13.74 5.36
CA PHE A 381 0.70 12.91 4.21
C PHE A 381 1.28 13.75 3.07
N MET A 382 2.37 13.27 2.51
CA MET A 382 2.65 13.44 1.10
C MET A 382 1.74 12.47 0.35
N ASN A 383 0.93 12.95 -0.59
CA ASN A 383 0.02 12.14 -1.40
C ASN A 383 0.34 12.36 -2.87
N ASP A 384 0.61 11.26 -3.59
CA ASP A 384 0.99 11.34 -5.00
C ASP A 384 0.66 10.03 -5.74
N TYR A 385 0.62 10.09 -7.07
CA TYR A 385 0.27 8.98 -7.96
C TYR A 385 1.51 8.35 -8.63
N ASN A 386 1.32 7.28 -9.37
CA ASN A 386 2.32 6.53 -10.14
C ASN A 386 3.46 5.88 -9.35
N THR A 387 3.57 6.06 -8.04
CA THR A 387 4.68 5.50 -7.25
C THR A 387 4.70 3.97 -7.27
N ILE A 388 3.53 3.34 -7.16
CA ILE A 388 3.38 1.88 -7.21
C ILE A 388 2.70 1.40 -8.50
N GLU A 389 2.15 2.30 -9.29
CA GLU A 389 1.40 2.04 -10.51
C GLU A 389 2.33 1.94 -11.73
N GLU A 390 3.26 2.91 -11.87
CA GLU A 390 4.05 3.13 -13.08
C GLU A 390 5.56 3.10 -12.80
N GLN A 391 6.17 1.93 -13.00
CA GLN A 391 7.60 1.72 -12.74
C GLN A 391 8.55 2.55 -13.63
N GLY A 392 8.03 3.18 -14.67
CA GLY A 392 8.78 4.06 -15.58
C GLY A 392 8.74 5.52 -15.20
N ASP A 393 7.89 5.91 -14.26
CA ASP A 393 7.76 7.30 -13.81
C ASP A 393 8.93 7.67 -12.89
N ALA A 394 9.78 8.57 -13.39
CA ALA A 394 10.97 9.01 -12.66
C ALA A 394 10.64 9.99 -11.53
N ASP A 395 9.59 10.80 -11.72
CA ASP A 395 9.23 11.87 -10.79
C ASP A 395 8.65 11.32 -9.48
N SER A 396 7.90 10.21 -9.57
CA SER A 396 7.30 9.51 -8.42
C SER A 396 7.97 8.19 -8.06
N SER A 397 9.17 7.91 -8.57
CA SER A 397 9.89 6.69 -8.20
C SER A 397 10.05 6.57 -6.67
N PRO A 398 10.11 5.35 -6.10
CA PRO A 398 10.25 5.16 -4.64
C PRO A 398 11.44 5.91 -4.06
N SER A 399 12.55 5.99 -4.79
CA SER A 399 13.75 6.72 -4.37
C SER A 399 13.50 8.23 -4.32
N ARG A 400 12.80 8.77 -5.31
CA ARG A 400 12.45 10.20 -5.37
C ARG A 400 11.47 10.57 -4.25
N TYR A 401 10.46 9.71 -4.03
CA TYR A 401 9.50 9.86 -2.94
C TYR A 401 10.22 9.90 -1.57
N LEU A 402 11.10 8.93 -1.30
CA LEU A 402 11.88 8.88 -0.06
C LEU A 402 12.84 10.05 0.08
N GLN A 403 13.40 10.57 -1.02
CA GLN A 403 14.25 11.75 -0.99
C GLN A 403 13.46 12.98 -0.52
N LYS A 404 12.29 13.25 -1.12
CA LYS A 404 11.43 14.37 -0.73
C LYS A 404 10.99 14.27 0.73
N LEU A 405 10.61 13.07 1.18
CA LEU A 405 10.30 12.82 2.60
C LEU A 405 11.48 13.08 3.54
N LYS A 406 12.70 12.74 3.12
CA LYS A 406 13.91 12.99 3.91
C LYS A 406 14.20 14.50 4.01
N GLU A 407 14.02 15.25 2.93
CA GLU A 407 14.14 16.70 2.91
C GLU A 407 13.15 17.32 3.89
N LEU A 408 11.88 16.95 3.77
CA LEU A 408 10.80 17.37 4.65
C LEU A 408 11.06 17.02 6.13
N TYR A 409 11.45 15.77 6.42
CA TYR A 409 11.79 15.34 7.78
C TYR A 409 12.95 16.13 8.37
N SER A 410 13.97 16.44 7.55
CA SER A 410 15.13 17.21 7.98
C SER A 410 14.75 18.66 8.35
N TYR A 411 13.82 19.27 7.63
CA TYR A 411 13.29 20.60 7.93
C TYR A 411 12.45 20.61 9.21
N LEU A 412 11.58 19.61 9.37
CA LEU A 412 10.62 19.54 10.48
C LEU A 412 11.22 19.04 11.81
N GLY A 413 12.41 18.41 11.78
CA GLY A 413 13.08 17.90 12.98
C GLY A 413 12.28 16.87 13.78
N GLY A 414 11.33 16.16 13.15
CA GLY A 414 10.48 15.18 13.81
C GLY A 414 9.32 15.76 14.62
N ALA A 415 9.03 17.06 14.48
CA ALA A 415 7.97 17.74 15.24
C ALA A 415 6.54 17.34 14.81
N VAL A 416 6.38 16.67 13.64
CA VAL A 416 5.09 16.27 13.09
C VAL A 416 5.09 14.77 12.77
N LYS A 417 3.89 14.18 12.71
CA LYS A 417 3.69 12.80 12.27
C LYS A 417 3.56 12.79 10.76
N LEU A 418 4.55 12.25 10.05
CA LEU A 418 4.52 12.11 8.60
C LEU A 418 3.92 10.76 8.18
N GLY A 419 3.30 10.73 7.00
CA GLY A 419 2.78 9.54 6.35
C GLY A 419 3.02 9.54 4.85
N ILE A 420 2.95 8.38 4.24
CA ILE A 420 3.10 8.12 2.81
C ILE A 420 1.71 7.85 2.24
N GLY A 421 1.23 8.71 1.35
CA GLY A 421 -0.02 8.57 0.62
C GLY A 421 0.26 8.13 -0.82
N LEU A 422 -0.35 7.04 -1.24
CA LEU A 422 -0.24 6.48 -2.58
C LEU A 422 -1.62 6.48 -3.21
N GLU A 423 -1.84 7.30 -4.23
CA GLU A 423 -3.17 7.45 -4.84
C GLU A 423 -3.66 6.14 -5.44
N SER A 424 -2.82 5.45 -6.23
CA SER A 424 -3.09 4.08 -6.68
C SER A 424 -4.12 3.99 -7.79
N HIS A 425 -3.96 4.82 -8.83
CA HIS A 425 -4.77 4.81 -10.06
C HIS A 425 -4.19 3.86 -11.11
N PHE A 426 -4.55 2.59 -11.06
CA PHE A 426 -3.95 1.56 -11.90
C PHE A 426 -4.55 1.47 -13.30
N THR A 427 -3.70 1.15 -14.30
CA THR A 427 -4.13 0.68 -15.62
C THR A 427 -3.93 -0.83 -15.73
N VAL A 428 -2.69 -1.31 -15.69
CA VAL A 428 -2.31 -2.72 -15.67
C VAL A 428 -1.31 -2.92 -14.54
N PRO A 429 -1.65 -3.61 -13.46
CA PRO A 429 -0.78 -3.72 -12.30
C PRO A 429 0.41 -4.66 -12.56
N ASN A 430 1.59 -4.24 -12.15
CA ASN A 430 2.76 -5.10 -11.99
C ASN A 430 2.90 -5.47 -10.51
N ILE A 431 2.24 -6.55 -10.09
CA ILE A 431 2.13 -6.95 -8.69
C ILE A 431 3.50 -7.11 -7.98
N PRO A 432 4.54 -7.73 -8.59
CA PRO A 432 5.87 -7.77 -7.98
C PRO A 432 6.51 -6.40 -7.77
N TYR A 433 6.29 -5.46 -8.70
CA TYR A 433 6.75 -4.08 -8.54
C TYR A 433 6.01 -3.37 -7.40
N VAL A 434 4.68 -3.50 -7.35
CA VAL A 434 3.86 -2.95 -6.25
C VAL A 434 4.43 -3.40 -4.89
N ARG A 435 4.62 -4.70 -4.70
CA ARG A 435 5.16 -5.26 -3.44
C ARG A 435 6.55 -4.74 -3.15
N SER A 436 7.44 -4.75 -4.13
CA SER A 436 8.82 -4.28 -3.96
C SER A 436 8.88 -2.81 -3.59
N THR A 437 8.04 -1.97 -4.18
CA THR A 437 7.93 -0.55 -3.87
C THR A 437 7.39 -0.33 -2.46
N LEU A 438 6.36 -1.06 -2.07
CA LEU A 438 5.84 -1.01 -0.70
C LEU A 438 6.89 -1.43 0.33
N ASP A 439 7.72 -2.46 0.03
CA ASP A 439 8.84 -2.86 0.89
C ASP A 439 9.87 -1.72 1.05
N ILE A 440 10.22 -1.04 -0.06
CA ILE A 440 11.16 0.10 -0.06
C ILE A 440 10.61 1.24 0.80
N LEU A 441 9.36 1.62 0.59
CA LEU A 441 8.72 2.70 1.33
C LEU A 441 8.54 2.35 2.82
N ALA A 442 8.17 1.10 3.13
CA ALA A 442 8.02 0.61 4.50
C ALA A 442 9.33 0.61 5.30
N ALA A 443 10.50 0.53 4.62
CA ALA A 443 11.80 0.65 5.26
C ALA A 443 12.04 2.03 5.91
N SER A 444 11.27 3.06 5.54
CA SER A 444 11.25 4.37 6.21
C SER A 444 10.59 4.33 7.58
N ARG A 445 9.79 3.29 7.88
CA ARG A 445 8.96 3.13 9.09
C ARG A 445 7.83 4.17 9.24
N LEU A 446 7.51 4.89 8.17
CA LEU A 446 6.34 5.76 8.12
C LEU A 446 5.08 4.94 7.77
N PRO A 447 3.89 5.35 8.24
CA PRO A 447 2.64 4.71 7.85
C PRO A 447 2.38 4.94 6.35
N ILE A 448 2.03 3.87 5.64
CA ILE A 448 1.65 3.91 4.23
C ILE A 448 0.15 3.75 4.12
N TRP A 449 -0.50 4.62 3.36
CA TRP A 449 -1.91 4.51 3.00
C TRP A 449 -2.08 4.46 1.50
N ILE A 450 -3.00 3.62 1.06
CA ILE A 450 -3.58 3.63 -0.28
C ILE A 450 -4.76 4.60 -0.21
N THR A 451 -4.68 5.71 -0.92
CA THR A 451 -5.54 6.86 -0.63
C THR A 451 -6.68 7.06 -1.63
N GLU A 452 -6.55 6.55 -2.86
CA GLU A 452 -7.47 6.81 -3.97
C GLU A 452 -7.59 5.62 -4.93
N LEU A 453 -7.58 4.38 -4.39
CA LEU A 453 -7.51 3.17 -5.20
C LEU A 453 -8.65 3.07 -6.21
N ASP A 454 -8.26 3.00 -7.46
CA ASP A 454 -9.13 2.56 -8.55
C ASP A 454 -8.32 1.84 -9.66
N VAL A 455 -9.05 1.31 -10.64
CA VAL A 455 -8.47 0.68 -11.83
C VAL A 455 -9.22 1.17 -13.05
N LYS A 456 -8.49 1.62 -14.06
CA LYS A 456 -9.09 2.10 -15.32
C LYS A 456 -9.91 1.01 -16.00
N ARG A 457 -10.93 1.43 -16.73
CA ARG A 457 -11.80 0.52 -17.49
C ARG A 457 -11.03 -0.30 -18.51
N GLY A 458 -11.34 -1.59 -18.60
CA GLY A 458 -10.73 -2.55 -19.52
C GLY A 458 -11.21 -3.97 -19.21
N ASP A 459 -10.88 -4.91 -20.09
CA ASP A 459 -11.36 -6.32 -20.03
C ASP A 459 -11.02 -7.02 -18.70
N ASN A 460 -9.87 -6.68 -18.11
CA ASN A 460 -9.38 -7.29 -16.87
C ASN A 460 -9.55 -6.39 -15.63
N GLN A 461 -10.32 -5.30 -15.71
CA GLN A 461 -10.47 -4.32 -14.64
C GLN A 461 -10.76 -4.98 -13.27
N ILE A 462 -11.71 -5.90 -13.24
CA ILE A 462 -12.17 -6.55 -12.00
C ILE A 462 -11.11 -7.48 -11.44
N LEU A 463 -10.42 -8.23 -12.30
CA LEU A 463 -9.30 -9.07 -11.91
C LEU A 463 -8.16 -8.23 -11.30
N TYR A 464 -7.78 -7.15 -11.96
CA TYR A 464 -6.73 -6.24 -11.51
C TYR A 464 -7.09 -5.58 -10.19
N PHE A 465 -8.34 -5.14 -10.05
CA PHE A 465 -8.84 -4.56 -8.80
C PHE A 465 -8.73 -5.54 -7.62
N GLU A 466 -9.16 -6.80 -7.80
CA GLU A 466 -9.01 -7.83 -6.76
C GLU A 466 -7.54 -8.11 -6.43
N GLN A 467 -6.68 -8.22 -7.43
CA GLN A 467 -5.24 -8.44 -7.24
C GLN A 467 -4.59 -7.35 -6.40
N ILE A 468 -4.86 -6.07 -6.74
CA ILE A 468 -4.32 -4.93 -5.99
C ILE A 468 -4.87 -4.88 -4.57
N LEU A 469 -6.19 -5.02 -4.37
CA LEU A 469 -6.78 -5.02 -3.03
C LEU A 469 -6.11 -6.04 -2.12
N ARG A 470 -5.90 -7.26 -2.61
CA ARG A 470 -5.25 -8.33 -1.85
C ARG A 470 -3.78 -8.03 -1.58
N GLU A 471 -3.09 -7.50 -2.58
CA GLU A 471 -1.68 -7.14 -2.46
C GLU A 471 -1.47 -6.09 -1.36
N VAL A 472 -2.15 -4.96 -1.46
CA VAL A 472 -1.96 -3.85 -0.52
C VAL A 472 -2.48 -4.16 0.87
N HIS A 473 -3.60 -4.93 1.00
CA HIS A 473 -4.09 -5.35 2.31
C HIS A 473 -3.15 -6.33 3.01
N SER A 474 -2.48 -7.20 2.28
CA SER A 474 -1.55 -8.18 2.86
C SER A 474 -0.21 -7.59 3.28
N HIS A 475 0.15 -6.38 2.80
CA HIS A 475 1.46 -5.79 3.07
C HIS A 475 1.53 -5.19 4.48
N PRO A 476 2.58 -5.53 5.28
CA PRO A 476 2.68 -5.10 6.69
C PRO A 476 2.82 -3.58 6.87
N GLY A 477 3.39 -2.87 5.89
CA GLY A 477 3.56 -1.42 5.92
C GLY A 477 2.29 -0.62 5.63
N VAL A 478 1.28 -1.22 4.98
CA VAL A 478 0.03 -0.54 4.64
C VAL A 478 -0.89 -0.50 5.85
N GLN A 479 -1.34 0.70 6.22
CA GLN A 479 -2.15 0.93 7.41
C GLN A 479 -3.58 1.38 7.13
N GLY A 480 -3.96 1.58 5.88
CA GLY A 480 -5.33 1.90 5.48
C GLY A 480 -5.50 1.91 3.97
N ILE A 481 -6.72 1.73 3.51
CA ILE A 481 -7.11 1.74 2.10
C ILE A 481 -8.37 2.57 1.93
N VAL A 482 -8.35 3.50 0.97
CA VAL A 482 -9.52 4.26 0.49
C VAL A 482 -9.62 4.05 -1.02
N MET A 483 -10.78 3.62 -1.49
CA MET A 483 -11.11 3.51 -2.91
C MET A 483 -11.67 4.84 -3.42
N TRP A 484 -11.42 5.16 -4.70
CA TRP A 484 -11.78 6.47 -5.25
C TRP A 484 -13.02 6.42 -6.14
N GLY A 485 -13.93 7.40 -5.95
CA GLY A 485 -15.10 7.60 -6.79
C GLY A 485 -16.01 6.37 -6.95
N PRO A 486 -16.43 5.69 -5.86
CA PRO A 486 -17.06 4.36 -5.94
C PRO A 486 -18.48 4.39 -6.53
N TRP A 487 -19.09 5.56 -6.61
CA TRP A 487 -20.47 5.76 -7.03
C TRP A 487 -20.68 7.10 -7.72
N SER A 488 -21.57 7.10 -8.72
CA SER A 488 -22.01 8.31 -9.40
C SER A 488 -23.53 8.29 -9.61
N PRO A 489 -24.24 9.41 -9.40
CA PRO A 489 -25.68 9.50 -9.69
C PRO A 489 -26.00 9.43 -11.18
N GLN A 490 -25.01 9.61 -12.06
CA GLN A 490 -25.13 9.51 -13.52
C GLN A 490 -24.88 8.09 -14.06
N GLY A 491 -25.01 7.06 -13.22
CA GLY A 491 -24.79 5.68 -13.61
C GLY A 491 -23.30 5.31 -13.55
N GLU A 492 -22.83 4.52 -14.52
CA GLU A 492 -21.44 4.04 -14.55
C GLU A 492 -20.41 5.13 -14.96
N GLN A 493 -20.67 6.38 -14.62
CA GLN A 493 -19.78 7.53 -14.88
C GLN A 493 -18.94 7.89 -13.65
N CYS A 494 -18.43 6.89 -12.95
CA CYS A 494 -17.40 7.06 -11.93
C CYS A 494 -16.07 7.47 -12.58
N TYR A 495 -15.15 7.98 -11.81
CA TYR A 495 -13.84 8.40 -12.31
C TYR A 495 -13.17 7.30 -13.14
N ASN A 496 -12.95 6.13 -12.55
CA ASN A 496 -12.45 4.93 -13.24
C ASN A 496 -13.28 3.69 -12.94
N LEU A 497 -13.69 3.47 -11.68
CA LEU A 497 -14.27 2.22 -11.19
C LEU A 497 -15.51 2.47 -10.35
N CYS A 498 -16.69 2.08 -10.85
CA CYS A 498 -17.91 2.06 -10.03
C CYS A 498 -18.01 0.75 -9.24
N LEU A 499 -18.28 0.83 -7.94
CA LEU A 499 -18.60 -0.33 -7.11
C LEU A 499 -20.09 -0.69 -7.20
N VAL A 500 -20.96 0.30 -7.38
CA VAL A 500 -22.42 0.12 -7.41
C VAL A 500 -23.07 0.98 -8.50
N ASP A 501 -24.26 0.56 -8.90
CA ASP A 501 -25.13 1.32 -9.80
C ASP A 501 -25.80 2.53 -9.08
N PRO A 502 -26.56 3.38 -9.77
CA PRO A 502 -27.24 4.52 -9.13
C PRO A 502 -28.19 4.13 -7.99
N ASN A 503 -28.66 2.90 -7.92
CA ASN A 503 -29.57 2.37 -6.90
C ASN A 503 -28.83 1.61 -5.79
N PHE A 504 -27.49 1.69 -5.74
CA PHE A 504 -26.61 1.01 -4.78
C PHE A 504 -26.65 -0.54 -4.86
N LYS A 505 -27.05 -1.09 -6.02
CA LYS A 505 -26.84 -2.50 -6.32
C LYS A 505 -25.39 -2.71 -6.77
N ASN A 506 -24.74 -3.75 -6.24
CA ASN A 506 -23.37 -4.07 -6.62
C ASN A 506 -23.21 -4.24 -8.13
N LEU A 507 -22.16 -3.62 -8.65
CA LEU A 507 -21.49 -3.96 -9.89
C LEU A 507 -20.38 -4.99 -9.59
N PRO A 508 -19.75 -5.61 -10.59
CA PRO A 508 -18.72 -6.64 -10.37
C PRO A 508 -17.60 -6.23 -9.40
N ALA A 509 -17.20 -4.96 -9.40
CA ALA A 509 -16.22 -4.45 -8.46
C ALA A 509 -16.75 -4.38 -7.01
N GLY A 510 -18.04 -4.08 -6.85
CA GLY A 510 -18.71 -4.13 -5.55
C GLY A 510 -18.79 -5.56 -4.99
N ASP A 511 -19.00 -6.55 -5.87
CA ASP A 511 -18.97 -7.96 -5.48
C ASP A 511 -17.58 -8.40 -5.01
N VAL A 512 -16.50 -7.88 -5.64
CA VAL A 512 -15.13 -8.09 -5.17
C VAL A 512 -14.95 -7.51 -3.78
N VAL A 513 -15.42 -6.30 -3.52
CA VAL A 513 -15.34 -5.67 -2.19
C VAL A 513 -16.06 -6.53 -1.14
N ASP A 514 -17.30 -6.94 -1.40
CA ASP A 514 -18.07 -7.77 -0.47
C ASP A 514 -17.39 -9.15 -0.24
N LYS A 515 -16.82 -9.75 -1.29
CA LYS A 515 -16.05 -10.98 -1.22
C LYS A 515 -14.82 -10.84 -0.29
N VAL A 516 -13.98 -9.83 -0.50
CA VAL A 516 -12.77 -9.65 0.31
C VAL A 516 -13.10 -9.26 1.75
N LEU A 517 -14.11 -8.44 1.99
CA LEU A 517 -14.58 -8.11 3.34
C LEU A 517 -15.05 -9.36 4.10
N LYS A 518 -15.75 -10.26 3.41
CA LYS A 518 -16.17 -11.54 3.99
C LYS A 518 -14.98 -12.45 4.29
N GLU A 519 -14.04 -12.61 3.37
CA GLU A 519 -12.82 -13.42 3.53
C GLU A 519 -11.93 -12.89 4.67
N TRP A 520 -11.78 -11.59 4.76
CA TRP A 520 -11.03 -10.95 5.84
C TRP A 520 -11.74 -10.97 7.19
N GLY A 521 -13.01 -11.42 7.24
CA GLY A 521 -13.78 -11.51 8.47
C GLY A 521 -14.37 -10.20 8.97
N ARG A 522 -14.50 -9.20 8.09
CA ARG A 522 -15.01 -7.86 8.44
C ARG A 522 -16.54 -7.74 8.35
N HIS A 523 -17.21 -8.64 7.65
CA HIS A 523 -18.66 -8.61 7.45
C HIS A 523 -19.33 -9.54 8.45
N ASN A 524 -20.04 -8.97 9.43
CA ASN A 524 -20.99 -9.60 10.37
C ASN A 524 -20.73 -11.09 10.68
N LYS A 525 -19.47 -11.49 10.79
CA LYS A 525 -19.15 -12.88 11.04
C LYS A 525 -19.24 -13.11 12.54
N GLU A 526 -20.37 -13.65 12.95
CA GLU A 526 -20.48 -14.32 14.22
C GLU A 526 -19.61 -15.58 14.17
N VAL A 527 -18.58 -15.62 14.98
CA VAL A 527 -17.77 -16.81 15.18
C VAL A 527 -18.38 -17.58 16.35
N VAL A 528 -19.01 -18.69 16.06
CA VAL A 528 -19.52 -19.60 17.10
C VAL A 528 -18.43 -20.61 17.44
N ALA A 529 -18.13 -20.77 18.71
CA ALA A 529 -17.11 -21.69 19.20
C ALA A 529 -17.56 -22.35 20.51
N THR A 530 -17.02 -23.54 20.77
CA THR A 530 -17.27 -24.29 22.01
C THR A 530 -15.96 -24.43 22.78
N THR A 531 -15.97 -24.15 24.07
CA THR A 531 -14.79 -24.34 24.94
C THR A 531 -14.48 -25.82 25.18
N ASP A 532 -13.21 -26.11 25.48
CA ASP A 532 -12.74 -27.42 25.90
C ASP A 532 -13.19 -27.80 27.35
N ALA A 533 -12.68 -28.90 27.88
CA ALA A 533 -12.97 -29.38 29.23
C ALA A 533 -12.49 -28.43 30.35
N GLU A 534 -11.47 -27.60 30.04
CA GLU A 534 -10.87 -26.58 30.92
C GLU A 534 -11.46 -25.19 30.68
N GLY A 535 -12.52 -25.09 29.85
CA GLY A 535 -13.20 -23.84 29.53
C GLY A 535 -12.47 -22.93 28.55
N PHE A 536 -11.44 -23.43 27.82
CA PHE A 536 -10.67 -22.65 26.86
C PHE A 536 -11.16 -22.82 25.42
N VAL A 537 -10.89 -21.80 24.60
CA VAL A 537 -10.93 -21.86 23.14
C VAL A 537 -9.86 -20.96 22.54
N ASN A 538 -9.20 -21.42 21.47
CA ASN A 538 -8.20 -20.66 20.72
C ASN A 538 -8.78 -20.27 19.35
N LEU A 539 -8.68 -19.00 19.00
CA LEU A 539 -9.26 -18.42 17.78
C LEU A 539 -8.30 -17.45 17.11
N SER A 540 -8.19 -17.50 15.78
CA SER A 540 -7.54 -16.44 15.01
C SER A 540 -8.54 -15.33 14.76
N LEU A 541 -8.35 -14.16 15.39
CA LEU A 541 -9.25 -13.02 15.31
C LEU A 541 -8.54 -11.81 14.70
N LEU A 542 -9.27 -11.02 13.91
CA LEU A 542 -8.80 -9.72 13.40
C LEU A 542 -8.40 -8.80 14.56
N HIS A 543 -7.51 -7.87 14.28
CA HIS A 543 -7.29 -6.75 15.19
C HIS A 543 -8.53 -5.85 15.20
N GLY A 544 -9.12 -5.67 16.38
CA GLY A 544 -10.38 -4.93 16.53
C GLY A 544 -11.04 -5.08 17.90
N ASP A 545 -12.24 -4.53 18.03
CA ASP A 545 -13.08 -4.63 19.20
C ASP A 545 -14.15 -5.69 18.98
N PHE A 546 -14.34 -6.57 19.94
CA PHE A 546 -15.26 -7.70 19.86
C PHE A 546 -16.28 -7.68 20.98
N GLY A 547 -17.51 -8.15 20.66
CA GLY A 547 -18.49 -8.57 21.64
C GLY A 547 -18.51 -10.10 21.72
N VAL A 548 -18.65 -10.64 22.93
CA VAL A 548 -18.86 -12.06 23.16
C VAL A 548 -20.13 -12.29 23.96
N THR A 549 -20.95 -13.22 23.51
CA THR A 549 -22.16 -13.65 24.23
C THR A 549 -22.08 -15.16 24.46
N LEU A 550 -22.54 -15.61 25.61
CA LEU A 550 -22.75 -17.05 25.84
C LEU A 550 -24.15 -17.43 25.37
N GLN A 551 -24.28 -18.63 24.83
CA GLN A 551 -25.59 -19.18 24.44
C GLN A 551 -26.50 -19.20 25.67
N HIS A 552 -27.73 -18.67 25.53
CA HIS A 552 -28.73 -18.50 26.59
C HIS A 552 -28.49 -17.34 27.59
N GLN A 553 -27.46 -16.50 27.39
CA GLN A 553 -27.29 -15.27 28.20
C GLN A 553 -27.58 -14.01 27.36
N LYS A 554 -28.24 -13.01 27.98
CA LYS A 554 -28.52 -11.73 27.32
C LYS A 554 -27.35 -10.73 27.43
N ASN A 555 -26.39 -10.99 28.31
CA ASN A 555 -25.29 -10.07 28.55
C ASN A 555 -24.13 -10.32 27.58
N SER A 556 -23.70 -9.27 26.91
CA SER A 556 -22.49 -9.29 26.06
C SER A 556 -21.33 -8.68 26.82
N GLN A 557 -20.17 -9.31 26.78
CA GLN A 557 -18.91 -8.73 27.24
C GLN A 557 -18.09 -8.28 26.05
N SER A 558 -17.24 -7.28 26.26
CA SER A 558 -16.39 -6.75 25.19
C SER A 558 -14.91 -6.99 25.49
N PHE A 559 -14.14 -7.26 24.45
CA PHE A 559 -12.68 -7.34 24.54
C PHE A 559 -12.04 -6.79 23.26
N LYS A 560 -10.75 -6.45 23.35
CA LYS A 560 -9.98 -5.90 22.24
C LYS A 560 -8.83 -6.81 21.87
N VAL A 561 -8.59 -6.94 20.56
CA VAL A 561 -7.43 -7.62 19.97
C VAL A 561 -6.66 -6.60 19.15
N ASP A 562 -5.36 -6.48 19.40
CA ASP A 562 -4.47 -5.63 18.60
C ASP A 562 -3.17 -6.35 18.28
N ALA A 563 -2.31 -5.72 17.45
CA ALA A 563 -1.02 -6.29 17.04
C ALA A 563 -0.04 -6.54 18.20
N ARG A 564 -0.28 -5.95 19.37
CA ARG A 564 0.52 -6.13 20.59
C ARG A 564 -0.05 -7.22 21.50
N TYR A 565 -1.12 -7.90 21.06
CA TYR A 565 -1.72 -8.97 21.84
C TYR A 565 -0.69 -10.08 22.10
N SER A 566 -0.31 -10.22 23.36
CA SER A 566 0.81 -11.08 23.82
C SER A 566 0.40 -12.53 24.08
N GLY A 567 -0.76 -12.97 23.62
CA GLY A 567 -1.29 -14.32 23.89
C GLY A 567 -1.81 -14.53 25.32
N GLN A 568 -2.10 -13.44 26.06
CA GLN A 568 -2.73 -13.53 27.38
C GLN A 568 -4.14 -14.10 27.26
N THR A 569 -4.53 -14.94 28.25
CA THR A 569 -5.88 -15.47 28.32
C THR A 569 -6.89 -14.39 28.67
N ILE A 570 -7.88 -14.17 27.82
CA ILE A 570 -9.02 -13.30 28.10
C ILE A 570 -10.09 -14.11 28.80
N LYS A 571 -10.48 -13.71 30.02
CA LYS A 571 -11.54 -14.36 30.79
C LYS A 571 -12.90 -13.77 30.44
N ILE A 572 -13.83 -14.64 30.11
CA ILE A 572 -15.24 -14.32 29.84
C ILE A 572 -16.06 -14.87 31.02
N ILE A 573 -16.76 -13.99 31.71
CA ILE A 573 -17.53 -14.35 32.90
C ILE A 573 -18.97 -14.71 32.48
N ALA A 574 -19.39 -15.93 32.78
CA ALA A 574 -20.74 -16.44 32.53
C ALA A 574 -21.72 -16.07 33.65
#